data_8373ab84d7eb77ff5a8ae37edff0205d
#
_entry.id   8373ab84d7eb77ff5a8ae37edff0205d
#
_cell.length_a   1.000
_cell.length_b   1.000
_cell.length_c   1.000
_cell.angle_alpha   90.00
_cell.angle_beta   90.00
_cell.angle_gamma   90.00
#
_symmetry.space_group_name_H-M   'P 1'
#
loop_
_entity.id
_entity.type
_entity.pdbx_description
1 polymer ?
#
loop_
_entity_poly.entity_id
_entity_poly.type
_entity_poly.pdbx_seq_one_letter_code
_entity_poly.pdbx_strand_id
1 'polypeptide(L)'
;ADIAVVMGSATDATIKECISAGKNYGIKVEVDLLGVADCVSRSIEVEKWGADFIGIHTAIDEQMQGSRPFERLKEICSKVSIPIAVAGGINSETVVDAVNAGAKIIIVGGAICKATDIKTATENLKKAISSREKIAEDFFKRTSSDDIREILEKVSTANISDGSHRLKGLTGINCVSLESKMIGRAVTVRT
;
A
#
# COMPACT_ATOMS: atom_id res chain seq x y z
N ALA A 1 18.81 13.92 -5.67
CA ALA A 1 17.35 13.64 -5.53
C ALA A 1 16.61 14.96 -5.56
N ASP A 2 15.43 14.98 -6.16
CA ASP A 2 14.58 16.18 -6.23
C ASP A 2 13.58 16.23 -5.07
N ILE A 3 13.24 15.06 -4.52
CA ILE A 3 12.35 14.91 -3.38
C ILE A 3 13.00 13.93 -2.39
N ALA A 4 12.99 14.30 -1.11
CA ALA A 4 13.35 13.43 0.00
C ALA A 4 12.09 13.10 0.82
N VAL A 5 12.00 11.86 1.30
CA VAL A 5 10.87 11.41 2.12
C VAL A 5 11.31 11.22 3.56
N VAL A 6 10.56 11.76 4.50
CA VAL A 6 10.75 11.55 5.95
C VAL A 6 9.47 10.96 6.54
N MET A 7 9.62 10.03 7.48
CA MET A 7 8.46 9.40 8.13
C MET A 7 7.75 10.39 9.05
N GLY A 8 6.44 10.51 8.93
CA GLY A 8 5.60 11.33 9.82
C GLY A 8 5.56 10.84 11.26
N SER A 9 5.93 9.58 11.50
CA SER A 9 6.11 8.98 12.82
C SER A 9 7.45 9.33 13.49
N ALA A 10 8.37 9.99 12.78
CA ALA A 10 9.60 10.52 13.37
C ALA A 10 9.32 11.66 14.35
N THR A 11 10.33 12.03 15.15
CA THR A 11 10.19 13.14 16.09
C THR A 11 10.00 14.46 15.35
N ASP A 12 9.33 15.42 15.98
CA ASP A 12 9.09 16.76 15.41
C ASP A 12 10.40 17.46 15.05
N ALA A 13 11.42 17.30 15.88
CA ALA A 13 12.75 17.86 15.61
C ALA A 13 13.33 17.30 14.31
N THR A 14 13.30 15.97 14.14
CA THR A 14 13.80 15.31 12.93
C THR A 14 13.07 15.80 11.67
N ILE A 15 11.74 15.89 11.71
CA ILE A 15 10.97 16.33 10.55
C ILE A 15 11.29 17.79 10.20
N LYS A 16 11.33 18.68 11.21
CA LYS A 16 11.66 20.09 11.03
C LYS A 16 13.09 20.29 10.49
N GLU A 17 14.04 19.52 10.96
CA GLU A 17 15.43 19.53 10.46
C GLU A 17 15.48 19.05 9.00
N CYS A 18 14.78 17.98 8.64
CA CYS A 18 14.68 17.52 7.25
C CYS A 18 14.08 18.59 6.34
N ILE A 19 12.99 19.25 6.77
CA ILE A 19 12.35 20.33 6.00
C ILE A 19 13.31 21.50 5.83
N SER A 20 14.01 21.89 6.89
CA SER A 20 15.00 22.98 6.86
C SER A 20 16.17 22.63 5.92
N ALA A 21 16.68 21.40 6.01
CA ALA A 21 17.74 20.94 5.12
C ALA A 21 17.26 20.92 3.66
N GLY A 22 16.05 20.42 3.40
CA GLY A 22 15.45 20.45 2.06
C GLY A 22 15.47 21.85 1.45
N LYS A 23 15.03 22.86 2.21
CA LYS A 23 15.05 24.27 1.77
C LYS A 23 16.46 24.77 1.48
N ASN A 24 17.43 24.40 2.33
CA ASN A 24 18.83 24.83 2.17
C ASN A 24 19.51 24.23 0.93
N TYR A 25 19.13 23.01 0.57
CA TYR A 25 19.73 22.28 -0.55
C TYR A 25 18.86 22.28 -1.83
N GLY A 26 17.72 22.95 -1.83
CA GLY A 26 16.82 23.02 -2.98
C GLY A 26 16.11 21.68 -3.26
N ILE A 27 15.94 20.85 -2.23
CA ILE A 27 15.26 19.55 -2.30
C ILE A 27 13.89 19.68 -1.65
N LYS A 28 12.86 19.16 -2.28
CA LYS A 28 11.51 19.10 -1.70
C LYS A 28 11.41 17.99 -0.66
N VAL A 29 10.59 18.19 0.34
CA VAL A 29 10.41 17.22 1.42
C VAL A 29 8.95 16.75 1.48
N GLU A 30 8.78 15.44 1.35
CA GLU A 30 7.53 14.73 1.59
C GLU A 30 7.54 14.13 2.99
N VAL A 31 6.44 14.29 3.73
CA VAL A 31 6.23 13.63 5.01
C VAL A 31 5.24 12.49 4.83
N ASP A 32 5.72 11.25 4.90
CA ASP A 32 4.90 10.03 4.76
C ASP A 32 4.24 9.68 6.09
N LEU A 33 2.92 9.64 6.10
CA LEU A 33 2.10 9.39 7.29
C LEU A 33 1.92 7.90 7.64
N LEU A 34 2.69 7.01 7.03
CA LEU A 34 2.66 5.58 7.37
C LEU A 34 2.95 5.39 8.88
N GLY A 35 2.06 4.66 9.56
CA GLY A 35 2.19 4.39 11.00
C GLY A 35 1.83 5.55 11.92
N VAL A 36 1.32 6.66 11.40
CA VAL A 36 0.81 7.78 12.19
C VAL A 36 -0.63 7.51 12.61
N ALA A 37 -0.92 7.58 13.90
CA ALA A 37 -2.24 7.30 14.45
C ALA A 37 -3.27 8.39 14.06
N ASP A 38 -2.93 9.67 14.27
CA ASP A 38 -3.75 10.81 13.87
C ASP A 38 -3.12 11.53 12.66
N CYS A 39 -3.45 11.02 11.47
CA CYS A 39 -2.93 11.56 10.23
C CYS A 39 -3.45 12.99 9.94
N VAL A 40 -4.63 13.34 10.39
CA VAL A 40 -5.23 14.66 10.11
C VAL A 40 -4.49 15.73 10.87
N SER A 41 -4.35 15.59 12.18
CA SER A 41 -3.59 16.54 13.01
C SER A 41 -2.13 16.63 12.54
N ARG A 42 -1.51 15.48 12.26
CA ARG A 42 -0.12 15.44 11.78
C ARG A 42 0.06 16.14 10.43
N SER A 43 -0.90 16.00 9.52
CA SER A 43 -0.89 16.72 8.23
C SER A 43 -0.86 18.24 8.41
N ILE A 44 -1.71 18.75 9.30
CA ILE A 44 -1.77 20.18 9.60
C ILE A 44 -0.47 20.68 10.23
N GLU A 45 0.14 19.90 11.12
CA GLU A 45 1.41 20.25 11.74
C GLU A 45 2.56 20.33 10.72
N VAL A 46 2.71 19.28 9.88
CA VAL A 46 3.82 19.23 8.92
C VAL A 46 3.68 20.27 7.83
N GLU A 47 2.45 20.60 7.41
CA GLU A 47 2.21 21.74 6.52
C GLU A 47 2.66 23.06 7.16
N LYS A 48 2.31 23.31 8.42
CA LYS A 48 2.77 24.51 9.17
C LYS A 48 4.30 24.57 9.30
N TRP A 49 4.98 23.43 9.38
CA TRP A 49 6.45 23.39 9.40
C TRP A 49 7.08 23.61 8.04
N GLY A 50 6.26 23.56 6.98
CA GLY A 50 6.66 23.88 5.61
C GLY A 50 7.10 22.66 4.80
N ALA A 51 6.54 21.50 5.05
CA ALA A 51 6.65 20.36 4.15
C ALA A 51 6.10 20.71 2.77
N ASP A 52 6.69 20.16 1.72
CA ASP A 52 6.24 20.38 0.33
C ASP A 52 5.11 19.43 -0.06
N PHE A 53 5.09 18.22 0.50
CA PHE A 53 4.11 17.18 0.21
C PHE A 53 3.77 16.38 1.46
N ILE A 54 2.59 15.78 1.45
CA ILE A 54 2.17 14.77 2.42
C ILE A 54 1.98 13.45 1.68
N GLY A 55 2.58 12.38 2.20
CA GLY A 55 2.39 11.02 1.73
C GLY A 55 1.31 10.30 2.55
N ILE A 56 0.32 9.71 1.91
CA ILE A 56 -0.63 8.78 2.52
C ILE A 56 -0.34 7.39 1.97
N HIS A 57 0.06 6.50 2.86
CA HIS A 57 0.46 5.16 2.48
C HIS A 57 -0.36 4.13 3.27
N THR A 58 -0.96 3.18 2.55
CA THR A 58 -1.61 2.02 3.17
C THR A 58 -0.60 0.89 3.24
N ALA A 59 -0.30 0.43 4.45
CA ALA A 59 0.61 -0.69 4.67
C ALA A 59 0.10 -1.96 3.96
N ILE A 60 1.01 -2.87 3.62
CA ILE A 60 0.66 -4.13 2.91
C ILE A 60 -0.35 -4.94 3.70
N ASP A 61 -0.20 -5.02 5.01
CA ASP A 61 -1.10 -5.75 5.91
C ASP A 61 -2.52 -5.16 5.89
N GLU A 62 -2.65 -3.84 5.87
CA GLU A 62 -3.94 -3.14 5.76
C GLU A 62 -4.56 -3.33 4.37
N GLN A 63 -3.74 -3.33 3.31
CA GLN A 63 -4.19 -3.64 1.95
C GLN A 63 -4.74 -5.08 1.86
N MET A 64 -4.09 -6.03 2.51
CA MET A 64 -4.55 -7.42 2.58
C MET A 64 -5.90 -7.57 3.30
N GLN A 65 -6.20 -6.69 4.26
CA GLN A 65 -7.49 -6.61 4.94
C GLN A 65 -8.54 -5.82 4.14
N GLY A 66 -8.19 -5.30 2.97
CA GLY A 66 -9.09 -4.57 2.08
C GLY A 66 -9.20 -3.08 2.41
N SER A 67 -8.38 -2.57 3.31
CA SER A 67 -8.31 -1.14 3.59
C SER A 67 -7.81 -0.36 2.38
N ARG A 68 -8.39 0.82 2.16
CA ARG A 68 -7.98 1.75 1.10
C ARG A 68 -7.77 3.15 1.70
N PRO A 69 -6.79 3.90 1.22
CA PRO A 69 -6.44 5.19 1.82
C PRO A 69 -7.44 6.33 1.51
N PHE A 70 -8.49 6.08 0.74
CA PHE A 70 -9.25 7.14 0.07
C PHE A 70 -10.13 8.00 1.00
N GLU A 71 -10.70 7.43 2.05
CA GLU A 71 -11.49 8.21 3.02
C GLU A 71 -10.59 9.15 3.82
N ARG A 72 -9.48 8.60 4.32
CA ARG A 72 -8.44 9.38 5.02
C ARG A 72 -7.86 10.47 4.12
N LEU A 73 -7.58 10.14 2.85
CA LEU A 73 -7.13 11.09 1.86
C LEU A 73 -8.11 12.28 1.71
N LYS A 74 -9.41 11.98 1.58
CA LYS A 74 -10.46 12.99 1.40
C LYS A 74 -10.55 13.94 2.59
N GLU A 75 -10.46 13.40 3.80
CA GLU A 75 -10.46 14.18 5.01
C GLU A 75 -9.25 15.12 5.07
N ILE A 76 -8.04 14.60 4.84
CA ILE A 76 -6.81 15.41 4.87
C ILE A 76 -6.84 16.48 3.79
N CYS A 77 -7.27 16.17 2.55
CA CYS A 77 -7.41 17.15 1.46
C CYS A 77 -8.31 18.34 1.83
N SER A 78 -9.24 18.15 2.76
CA SER A 78 -10.11 19.24 3.24
C SER A 78 -9.44 20.15 4.28
N LYS A 79 -8.29 19.76 4.84
CA LYS A 79 -7.62 20.42 5.96
C LYS A 79 -6.29 21.06 5.62
N VAL A 80 -5.65 20.63 4.52
CA VAL A 80 -4.34 21.11 4.09
C VAL A 80 -4.38 21.58 2.65
N SER A 81 -3.47 22.48 2.28
CA SER A 81 -3.37 23.06 0.94
C SER A 81 -2.22 22.49 0.10
N ILE A 82 -1.22 21.88 0.76
CA ILE A 82 -0.08 21.27 0.05
C ILE A 82 -0.50 19.98 -0.66
N PRO A 83 0.17 19.62 -1.79
CA PRO A 83 -0.19 18.44 -2.55
C PRO A 83 -0.02 17.15 -1.73
N ILE A 84 -0.95 16.22 -1.94
CA ILE A 84 -0.94 14.92 -1.27
C ILE A 84 -0.57 13.83 -2.27
N ALA A 85 0.44 13.04 -1.89
CA ALA A 85 0.81 11.80 -2.55
C ALA A 85 0.04 10.62 -1.94
N VAL A 86 -0.36 9.67 -2.75
CA VAL A 86 -1.02 8.45 -2.28
C VAL A 86 -0.30 7.21 -2.80
N ALA A 87 -0.08 6.25 -1.91
CA ALA A 87 0.56 4.97 -2.20
C ALA A 87 -0.20 3.81 -1.54
N GLY A 88 0.05 2.61 -2.04
CA GLY A 88 -0.51 1.37 -1.48
C GLY A 88 -1.81 0.92 -2.16
N GLY A 89 -1.76 -0.23 -2.82
CA GLY A 89 -2.92 -0.85 -3.49
C GLY A 89 -3.47 -0.08 -4.69
N ILE A 90 -2.68 0.81 -5.30
CA ILE A 90 -3.09 1.59 -6.46
C ILE A 90 -2.86 0.79 -7.74
N ASN A 91 -3.92 0.71 -8.55
CA ASN A 91 -3.96 0.09 -9.89
C ASN A 91 -4.90 0.88 -10.81
N SER A 92 -5.13 0.45 -12.05
CA SER A 92 -5.98 1.15 -13.02
C SER A 92 -7.46 1.24 -12.65
N GLU A 93 -7.93 0.42 -11.70
CA GLU A 93 -9.30 0.51 -11.16
C GLU A 93 -9.37 1.49 -9.99
N THR A 94 -8.39 1.42 -9.06
CA THR A 94 -8.42 2.17 -7.80
C THR A 94 -7.84 3.58 -7.93
N VAL A 95 -7.02 3.85 -8.94
CA VAL A 95 -6.42 5.17 -9.17
C VAL A 95 -7.46 6.26 -9.36
N VAL A 96 -8.59 5.94 -9.98
CA VAL A 96 -9.69 6.89 -10.19
C VAL A 96 -10.27 7.36 -8.86
N ASP A 97 -10.45 6.44 -7.92
CA ASP A 97 -10.94 6.77 -6.58
C ASP A 97 -9.94 7.67 -5.83
N ALA A 98 -8.63 7.39 -5.96
CA ALA A 98 -7.57 8.21 -5.37
C ALA A 98 -7.57 9.65 -5.92
N VAL A 99 -7.66 9.78 -7.24
CA VAL A 99 -7.67 11.10 -7.90
C VAL A 99 -8.95 11.87 -7.57
N ASN A 100 -10.10 11.20 -7.52
CA ASN A 100 -11.38 11.81 -7.13
C ASN A 100 -11.42 12.19 -5.64
N ALA A 101 -10.67 11.49 -4.80
CA ALA A 101 -10.50 11.85 -3.38
C ALA A 101 -9.54 13.04 -3.16
N GLY A 102 -8.84 13.50 -4.21
CA GLY A 102 -8.02 14.72 -4.16
C GLY A 102 -6.50 14.51 -4.26
N ALA A 103 -6.03 13.27 -4.45
CA ALA A 103 -4.60 13.02 -4.67
C ALA A 103 -4.05 13.82 -5.85
N LYS A 104 -2.88 14.41 -5.66
CA LYS A 104 -2.13 15.13 -6.71
C LYS A 104 -0.96 14.33 -7.24
N ILE A 105 -0.44 13.42 -6.43
CA ILE A 105 0.67 12.53 -6.77
C ILE A 105 0.21 11.10 -6.53
N ILE A 106 0.42 10.25 -7.53
CA ILE A 106 0.05 8.83 -7.46
C ILE A 106 1.33 7.99 -7.50
N ILE A 107 1.54 7.20 -6.47
CA ILE A 107 2.70 6.30 -6.37
C ILE A 107 2.22 4.86 -6.59
N VAL A 108 2.72 4.23 -7.63
CA VAL A 108 2.33 2.89 -8.03
C VAL A 108 3.55 1.97 -8.03
N GLY A 109 3.47 0.88 -7.29
CA GLY A 109 4.50 -0.14 -7.25
C GLY A 109 4.04 -1.42 -7.96
N GLY A 110 3.43 -2.33 -7.21
CA GLY A 110 3.15 -3.70 -7.65
C GLY A 110 2.33 -3.81 -8.93
N ALA A 111 1.36 -2.94 -9.15
CA ALA A 111 0.53 -2.96 -10.36
C ALA A 111 1.34 -2.71 -11.66
N ILE A 112 2.47 -2.04 -11.56
CA ILE A 112 3.39 -1.86 -12.70
C ILE A 112 4.48 -2.94 -12.67
N CYS A 113 5.23 -3.02 -11.55
CA CYS A 113 6.45 -3.82 -11.49
C CYS A 113 6.20 -5.34 -11.58
N LYS A 114 4.99 -5.81 -11.25
CA LYS A 114 4.60 -7.23 -11.32
C LYS A 114 3.72 -7.54 -12.52
N ALA A 115 3.43 -6.56 -13.36
CA ALA A 115 2.62 -6.77 -14.57
C ALA A 115 3.39 -7.63 -15.59
N THR A 116 2.68 -8.49 -16.30
CA THR A 116 3.24 -9.28 -17.41
C THR A 116 3.70 -8.35 -18.54
N ASP A 117 2.94 -7.29 -18.80
CA ASP A 117 3.30 -6.20 -19.71
C ASP A 117 3.29 -4.87 -18.94
N ILE A 118 4.47 -4.44 -18.53
CA ILE A 118 4.72 -3.22 -17.77
C ILE A 118 4.26 -1.97 -18.55
N LYS A 119 4.46 -1.97 -19.86
CA LYS A 119 4.08 -0.85 -20.73
C LYS A 119 2.58 -0.67 -20.77
N THR A 120 1.84 -1.74 -21.08
CA THR A 120 0.37 -1.72 -21.11
C THR A 120 -0.22 -1.38 -19.74
N ALA A 121 0.31 -1.91 -18.65
CA ALA A 121 -0.12 -1.57 -17.29
C ALA A 121 0.05 -0.08 -16.98
N THR A 122 1.18 0.50 -17.38
CA THR A 122 1.46 1.93 -17.20
C THR A 122 0.53 2.80 -18.07
N GLU A 123 0.30 2.40 -19.31
CA GLU A 123 -0.60 3.11 -20.23
C GLU A 123 -2.05 3.08 -19.72
N ASN A 124 -2.52 1.94 -19.22
CA ASN A 124 -3.85 1.81 -18.62
C ASN A 124 -4.00 2.71 -17.38
N LEU A 125 -3.00 2.76 -16.51
CA LEU A 125 -3.00 3.68 -15.37
C LEU A 125 -3.08 5.14 -15.81
N LYS A 126 -2.26 5.55 -16.76
CA LYS A 126 -2.28 6.92 -17.29
C LYS A 126 -3.63 7.25 -17.94
N LYS A 127 -4.18 6.31 -18.69
CA LYS A 127 -5.51 6.45 -19.31
C LYS A 127 -6.60 6.58 -18.25
N ALA A 128 -6.62 5.73 -17.23
CA ALA A 128 -7.59 5.81 -16.13
C ALA A 128 -7.52 7.15 -15.39
N ILE A 129 -6.31 7.68 -15.15
CA ILE A 129 -6.13 9.01 -14.55
C ILE A 129 -6.72 10.12 -15.44
N SER A 130 -6.45 10.06 -16.75
CA SER A 130 -6.87 11.11 -17.70
C SER A 130 -8.37 11.09 -17.99
N SER A 131 -8.94 9.89 -18.23
CA SER A 131 -10.35 9.72 -18.56
C SER A 131 -11.28 9.75 -17.34
N ARG A 132 -10.71 9.54 -16.12
CA ARG A 132 -11.48 9.30 -14.88
C ARG A 132 -12.38 8.06 -14.95
N GLU A 133 -12.05 7.13 -15.83
CA GLU A 133 -12.75 5.86 -15.99
C GLU A 133 -11.91 4.71 -15.46
N LYS A 134 -12.55 3.81 -14.71
CA LYS A 134 -11.89 2.61 -14.18
C LYS A 134 -11.61 1.65 -15.33
N ILE A 135 -10.37 1.22 -15.45
CA ILE A 135 -9.94 0.23 -16.43
C ILE A 135 -9.70 -1.08 -15.68
N ALA A 136 -10.48 -2.11 -16.03
CA ALA A 136 -10.37 -3.41 -15.41
C ALA A 136 -8.99 -4.02 -15.65
N GLU A 137 -8.38 -4.56 -14.60
CA GLU A 137 -7.14 -5.31 -14.67
C GLU A 137 -7.38 -6.74 -14.23
N ASP A 138 -6.82 -7.70 -14.98
CA ASP A 138 -6.79 -9.10 -14.56
C ASP A 138 -5.71 -9.38 -13.50
N PHE A 139 -4.94 -8.38 -13.16
CA PHE A 139 -3.83 -8.44 -12.23
C PHE A 139 -4.35 -8.32 -10.79
N PHE A 140 -4.11 -9.33 -9.96
CA PHE A 140 -4.59 -9.43 -8.58
C PHE A 140 -6.11 -9.53 -8.39
N LYS A 141 -6.79 -10.36 -9.17
CA LYS A 141 -8.07 -10.87 -8.70
C LYS A 141 -7.82 -11.65 -7.40
N ARG A 142 -8.45 -11.22 -6.31
CA ARG A 142 -8.47 -12.06 -5.10
C ARG A 142 -9.05 -13.41 -5.50
N THR A 143 -8.26 -14.44 -5.29
CA THR A 143 -8.71 -15.81 -5.51
C THR A 143 -9.94 -16.07 -4.64
N SER A 144 -10.99 -16.62 -5.22
CA SER A 144 -12.17 -17.02 -4.46
C SER A 144 -11.81 -18.14 -3.47
N SER A 145 -12.64 -18.35 -2.45
CA SER A 145 -12.40 -19.42 -1.48
C SER A 145 -12.36 -20.80 -2.12
N ASP A 146 -12.98 -20.95 -3.29
CA ASP A 146 -13.08 -22.23 -3.99
C ASP A 146 -11.81 -22.51 -4.82
N ASP A 147 -11.18 -21.47 -5.35
CA ASP A 147 -9.93 -21.57 -6.11
C ASP A 147 -8.68 -21.71 -5.22
N ILE A 148 -8.77 -21.31 -3.95
CA ILE A 148 -7.63 -21.36 -2.99
C ILE A 148 -7.08 -22.77 -2.86
N ARG A 149 -7.95 -23.79 -2.83
CA ARG A 149 -7.52 -25.18 -2.70
C ARG A 149 -6.64 -25.60 -3.88
N GLU A 150 -7.08 -25.32 -5.10
CA GLU A 150 -6.37 -25.64 -6.33
C GLU A 150 -5.00 -24.96 -6.43
N ILE A 151 -4.92 -23.70 -5.96
CA ILE A 151 -3.66 -22.96 -5.90
C ILE A 151 -2.73 -23.56 -4.85
N LEU A 152 -3.23 -23.87 -3.66
CA LEU A 152 -2.44 -24.47 -2.58
C LEU A 152 -1.90 -25.86 -2.96
N GLU A 153 -2.60 -26.61 -3.82
CA GLU A 153 -2.11 -27.88 -4.35
C GLU A 153 -0.86 -27.72 -5.23
N LYS A 154 -0.71 -26.58 -5.89
CA LYS A 154 0.39 -26.28 -6.84
C LYS A 154 1.63 -25.66 -6.18
N VAL A 155 1.51 -25.17 -4.95
CA VAL A 155 2.62 -24.46 -4.26
C VAL A 155 3.19 -25.26 -3.10
N SER A 156 4.47 -25.06 -2.79
CA SER A 156 5.11 -25.67 -1.63
C SER A 156 4.77 -24.96 -0.32
N THR A 157 4.94 -25.65 0.82
CA THR A 157 4.76 -25.03 2.13
C THR A 157 5.73 -23.85 2.34
N ALA A 158 6.94 -23.92 1.77
CA ALA A 158 7.91 -22.84 1.81
C ALA A 158 7.36 -21.59 1.07
N ASN A 159 6.81 -21.78 -0.13
CA ASN A 159 6.22 -20.68 -0.90
C ASN A 159 5.02 -20.05 -0.17
N ILE A 160 4.20 -20.87 0.53
CA ILE A 160 3.08 -20.36 1.33
C ILE A 160 3.62 -19.55 2.51
N SER A 161 4.66 -20.03 3.18
CA SER A 161 5.29 -19.30 4.30
C SER A 161 5.86 -17.94 3.84
N ASP A 162 6.56 -17.91 2.71
CA ASP A 162 7.12 -16.70 2.16
C ASP A 162 6.01 -15.71 1.72
N GLY A 163 4.97 -16.23 1.06
CA GLY A 163 3.80 -15.44 0.65
C GLY A 163 2.96 -14.91 1.81
N SER A 164 3.01 -15.58 2.96
CA SER A 164 2.37 -15.13 4.20
C SER A 164 3.29 -14.27 5.09
N HIS A 165 4.37 -13.71 4.53
CA HIS A 165 5.38 -12.94 5.27
C HIS A 165 5.97 -13.70 6.47
N ARG A 166 6.16 -15.01 6.31
CA ARG A 166 6.72 -15.91 7.32
C ARG A 166 5.94 -15.92 8.64
N LEU A 167 4.61 -15.82 8.56
CA LEU A 167 3.76 -16.11 9.70
C LEU A 167 4.12 -17.49 10.23
N LYS A 168 4.26 -17.60 11.55
CA LYS A 168 4.67 -18.85 12.18
C LYS A 168 3.66 -19.96 11.88
N GLY A 169 4.14 -21.04 11.29
CA GLY A 169 3.38 -22.28 11.20
C GLY A 169 3.23 -22.95 12.58
N LEU A 170 2.39 -23.95 12.65
CA LEU A 170 2.26 -24.78 13.85
C LEU A 170 3.57 -25.55 14.06
N THR A 171 4.22 -25.35 15.19
CA THR A 171 5.42 -26.07 15.59
C THR A 171 5.05 -27.32 16.38
N GLY A 172 5.88 -28.37 16.29
CA GLY A 172 5.65 -29.63 17.03
C GLY A 172 4.69 -30.61 16.37
N ILE A 173 4.15 -30.29 15.18
CA ILE A 173 3.33 -31.21 14.39
C ILE A 173 4.22 -31.83 13.31
N ASN A 174 4.41 -33.14 13.40
CA ASN A 174 5.17 -33.89 12.41
C ASN A 174 4.22 -34.64 11.46
N CYS A 175 4.54 -34.64 10.18
CA CYS A 175 3.80 -35.43 9.21
C CYS A 175 4.09 -36.94 9.43
N VAL A 176 3.06 -37.73 9.61
CA VAL A 176 3.16 -39.18 9.80
C VAL A 176 3.23 -39.92 8.45
N SER A 177 2.74 -39.28 7.37
CA SER A 177 2.79 -39.82 6.00
C SER A 177 3.60 -38.90 5.11
N LEU A 178 4.67 -39.40 4.52
CA LEU A 178 5.58 -38.63 3.66
C LEU A 178 5.03 -38.39 2.24
N GLU A 179 3.96 -39.06 1.85
CA GLU A 179 3.47 -39.08 0.46
C GLU A 179 2.21 -38.25 0.23
N SER A 180 1.62 -37.65 1.27
CA SER A 180 0.35 -36.93 1.13
C SER A 180 0.48 -35.45 1.53
N LYS A 181 0.00 -34.59 0.64
CA LYS A 181 -0.20 -33.17 0.92
C LYS A 181 -1.63 -32.98 1.42
N MET A 182 -1.81 -32.45 2.61
CA MET A 182 -3.11 -32.18 3.19
C MET A 182 -3.43 -30.69 3.10
N ILE A 183 -4.55 -30.37 2.42
CA ILE A 183 -5.03 -29.01 2.24
C ILE A 183 -6.51 -28.96 2.60
N GLY A 184 -6.89 -28.04 3.46
CA GLY A 184 -8.29 -27.89 3.87
C GLY A 184 -8.49 -26.76 4.87
N ARG A 185 -9.73 -26.48 5.22
CA ARG A 185 -10.08 -25.56 6.29
C ARG A 185 -9.78 -26.19 7.64
N ALA A 186 -9.11 -25.45 8.51
CA ALA A 186 -8.97 -25.86 9.90
C ALA A 186 -10.29 -25.66 10.64
N VAL A 187 -10.76 -26.72 11.31
CA VAL A 187 -11.89 -26.63 12.25
C VAL A 187 -11.31 -26.75 13.64
N THR A 188 -11.41 -25.68 14.42
CA THR A 188 -10.94 -25.68 15.81
C THR A 188 -12.07 -26.11 16.72
N VAL A 189 -11.80 -27.11 17.55
CA VAL A 189 -12.71 -27.55 18.61
C VAL A 189 -12.13 -27.08 19.94
N ARG A 190 -12.93 -26.31 20.68
CA ARG A 190 -12.58 -25.90 22.04
C ARG A 190 -13.04 -27.01 22.99
N THR A 191 -12.12 -27.68 23.64
CA THR A 191 -12.38 -28.65 24.73
C THR A 191 -12.36 -27.96 26.08
#